data_6dbce4ea65188c6d2c470f21afb00d27
#
_entry.id   6dbce4ea65188c6d2c470f21afb00d27
#
_cell.length_a   1.000
_cell.length_b   1.000
_cell.length_c   1.000
_cell.angle_alpha   90.00
_cell.angle_beta   90.00
_cell.angle_gamma   90.00
#
_symmetry.space_group_name_H-M   'P 1'
#
loop_
_entity.id
_entity.type
_entity.pdbx_description
1 polymer ?
#
loop_
_entity_poly.entity_id
_entity_poly.type
_entity_poly.pdbx_seq_one_letter_code
_entity_poly.pdbx_strand_id
1 'polypeptide(L)'
;MSLSVTIKLAQTRHEFEDAFRLLQRAQLELGISKPDGDLWVLKHHALPSSNTIVALQAGEVIAAICLFGDSPYHLPLEARLDLSNFRANLEGRLAELSLAAFHSDFAKDENLKLALFHFAFCFGASYCHYDGFVTEAPLTHAKEMMELLQFERIFEPMNNRELLFLNAREGRDFRSRIDPSLVMEFQFPEKKFFLVAHQSMEPAVLDYLFNQRTRLFASLDDFELRVLKNIYDYGEYSRVLPSRSLAMPEKTSPRYPRFPMNCEGYLTNIKGQRENVQVLDVSREGLKIRAPQAIERGASYMLTVFVGVNKKTELIASVIWVDEVAEMAGLDIKSHDRSWTELIAYLEKDFLRVA
;
A
#
# COMPACT_ATOMS: atom_id res chain seq x y z
N MET A 1 -10.06 24.71 25.47
CA MET A 1 -9.37 24.69 24.15
C MET A 1 -9.66 23.33 23.54
N SER A 2 -10.34 23.29 22.39
CA SER A 2 -10.50 22.05 21.63
C SER A 2 -9.11 21.63 21.15
N LEU A 3 -8.64 20.44 21.56
CA LEU A 3 -7.39 19.90 21.05
C LEU A 3 -7.61 19.53 19.57
N SER A 4 -6.73 19.99 18.67
CA SER A 4 -6.81 19.63 17.26
C SER A 4 -6.48 18.15 17.07
N VAL A 5 -7.14 17.51 16.13
CA VAL A 5 -6.86 16.14 15.71
C VAL A 5 -6.05 16.20 14.41
N THR A 6 -4.91 15.50 14.38
CA THR A 6 -4.09 15.36 13.17
C THR A 6 -4.27 13.97 12.59
N ILE A 7 -4.59 13.86 11.30
CA ILE A 7 -4.70 12.58 10.59
C ILE A 7 -3.58 12.48 9.55
N LYS A 8 -2.80 11.41 9.63
CA LYS A 8 -1.60 11.19 8.79
C LYS A 8 -1.28 9.70 8.63
N LEU A 9 -0.28 9.41 7.81
CA LEU A 9 0.36 8.10 7.81
C LEU A 9 1.21 7.93 9.07
N ALA A 10 1.18 6.75 9.68
CA ALA A 10 2.09 6.39 10.76
C ALA A 10 3.54 6.40 10.27
N GLN A 11 4.45 6.95 11.06
CA GLN A 11 5.86 7.12 10.71
C GLN A 11 6.78 6.58 11.80
N THR A 12 6.41 6.79 13.07
CA THR A 12 7.25 6.40 14.20
C THR A 12 6.88 5.02 14.73
N ARG A 13 7.84 4.36 15.35
CA ARG A 13 7.61 3.08 16.02
C ARG A 13 6.43 3.14 17.00
N HIS A 14 6.32 4.21 17.78
CA HIS A 14 5.25 4.40 18.74
C HIS A 14 3.87 4.45 18.08
N GLU A 15 3.75 5.24 17.00
CA GLU A 15 2.50 5.34 16.24
C GLU A 15 2.06 3.98 15.67
N PHE A 16 3.01 3.17 15.15
CA PHE A 16 2.70 1.83 14.65
C PHE A 16 2.26 0.89 15.77
N GLU A 17 2.98 0.88 16.92
CA GLU A 17 2.62 0.00 18.03
C GLU A 17 1.24 0.33 18.58
N ASP A 18 0.93 1.60 18.79
CA ASP A 18 -0.36 2.02 19.33
C ASP A 18 -1.50 1.77 18.35
N ALA A 19 -1.28 2.04 17.07
CA ALA A 19 -2.23 1.69 16.01
C ALA A 19 -2.53 0.19 15.99
N PHE A 20 -1.50 -0.66 16.03
CA PHE A 20 -1.68 -2.12 15.99
C PHE A 20 -2.28 -2.68 17.27
N ARG A 21 -2.05 -2.08 18.44
CA ARG A 21 -2.76 -2.43 19.67
C ARG A 21 -4.22 -2.06 19.62
N LEU A 22 -4.51 -0.88 19.07
CA LEU A 22 -5.88 -0.41 18.90
C LEU A 22 -6.67 -1.32 17.96
N LEU A 23 -6.08 -1.64 16.81
CA LEU A 23 -6.64 -2.59 15.84
C LEU A 23 -6.83 -4.00 16.44
N GLN A 24 -5.86 -4.47 17.24
CA GLN A 24 -5.96 -5.74 17.95
C GLN A 24 -7.18 -5.78 18.89
N ARG A 25 -7.41 -4.72 19.66
CA ARG A 25 -8.57 -4.63 20.56
C ARG A 25 -9.88 -4.71 19.78
N ALA A 26 -10.01 -3.93 18.70
CA ALA A 26 -11.19 -3.94 17.86
C ALA A 26 -11.45 -5.33 17.24
N GLN A 27 -10.40 -6.06 16.81
CA GLN A 27 -10.51 -7.42 16.30
C GLN A 27 -10.99 -8.41 17.39
N LEU A 28 -10.51 -8.26 18.61
CA LEU A 28 -10.93 -9.11 19.74
C LEU A 28 -12.39 -8.85 20.13
N GLU A 29 -12.84 -7.59 20.15
CA GLU A 29 -14.22 -7.21 20.43
C GLU A 29 -15.20 -7.83 19.41
N LEU A 30 -14.74 -8.02 18.18
CA LEU A 30 -15.51 -8.67 17.12
C LEU A 30 -15.42 -10.20 17.12
N GLY A 31 -14.72 -10.81 18.07
CA GLY A 31 -14.53 -12.25 18.15
C GLY A 31 -13.66 -12.84 17.04
N ILE A 32 -12.81 -12.02 16.42
CA ILE A 32 -11.83 -12.48 15.43
C ILE A 32 -10.67 -13.16 16.18
N SER A 33 -10.20 -14.29 15.63
CA SER A 33 -9.08 -15.03 16.23
C SER A 33 -7.88 -14.11 16.46
N LYS A 34 -7.29 -14.20 17.64
CA LYS A 34 -6.10 -13.43 17.99
C LYS A 34 -4.92 -13.89 17.14
N PRO A 35 -4.24 -13.01 16.41
CA PRO A 35 -2.93 -13.33 15.85
C PRO A 35 -1.95 -13.68 16.97
N ASP A 36 -0.91 -14.43 16.68
CA ASP A 36 0.13 -14.70 17.65
C ASP A 36 0.76 -13.39 18.13
N GLY A 37 0.58 -13.06 19.41
CA GLY A 37 1.09 -11.82 20.01
C GLY A 37 0.02 -10.83 20.48
N ASP A 38 0.46 -9.64 20.94
CA ASP A 38 -0.37 -8.54 21.47
C ASP A 38 -0.61 -7.40 20.44
N LEU A 39 -0.03 -7.51 19.27
CA LEU A 39 -0.18 -6.55 18.16
C LEU A 39 -0.83 -7.24 16.96
N TRP A 40 -1.77 -6.56 16.32
CA TRP A 40 -2.33 -7.00 15.05
C TRP A 40 -1.40 -6.60 13.90
N VAL A 41 -0.42 -7.44 13.61
CA VAL A 41 0.52 -7.26 12.51
C VAL A 41 0.35 -8.39 11.51
N LEU A 42 0.12 -8.05 10.25
CA LEU A 42 0.04 -8.99 9.14
C LEU A 42 1.32 -8.89 8.30
N LYS A 43 1.67 -9.97 7.60
CA LYS A 43 2.79 -9.95 6.63
C LYS A 43 2.65 -8.84 5.59
N HIS A 44 1.42 -8.48 5.23
CA HIS A 44 1.10 -7.40 4.31
C HIS A 44 1.64 -6.04 4.75
N HIS A 45 1.71 -5.77 6.06
CA HIS A 45 2.25 -4.50 6.56
C HIS A 45 3.73 -4.30 6.23
N ALA A 46 4.47 -5.37 5.89
CA ALA A 46 5.83 -5.26 5.41
C ALA A 46 5.92 -4.77 3.95
N LEU A 47 4.80 -4.75 3.22
CA LEU A 47 4.78 -4.35 1.82
C LEU A 47 4.62 -2.83 1.69
N PRO A 48 5.29 -2.21 0.72
CA PRO A 48 5.11 -0.79 0.44
C PRO A 48 3.69 -0.39 0.02
N SER A 49 2.89 -1.34 -0.50
CA SER A 49 1.47 -1.13 -0.81
C SER A 49 0.58 -1.04 0.43
N SER A 50 1.12 -1.30 1.63
CA SER A 50 0.38 -1.23 2.88
C SER A 50 0.70 0.06 3.64
N ASN A 51 -0.34 0.74 4.08
CA ASN A 51 -0.22 2.00 4.79
C ASN A 51 -1.07 1.98 6.06
N THR A 52 -0.48 2.37 7.17
CA THR A 52 -1.17 2.55 8.44
C THR A 52 -1.49 4.03 8.61
N ILE A 53 -2.76 4.37 8.71
CA ILE A 53 -3.27 5.73 8.90
C ILE A 53 -3.67 5.87 10.36
N VAL A 54 -3.24 6.96 10.99
CA VAL A 54 -3.52 7.25 12.39
C VAL A 54 -4.14 8.63 12.55
N ALA A 55 -5.05 8.74 13.50
CA ALA A 55 -5.50 10.02 14.02
C ALA A 55 -4.84 10.26 15.38
N LEU A 56 -4.22 11.41 15.53
CA LEU A 56 -3.48 11.81 16.73
C LEU A 56 -4.18 12.98 17.41
N GLN A 57 -4.30 12.91 18.75
CA GLN A 57 -4.68 14.04 19.58
C GLN A 57 -3.65 14.18 20.71
N ALA A 58 -3.05 15.34 20.85
CA ALA A 58 -1.97 15.60 21.80
C ALA A 58 -0.77 14.61 21.68
N GLY A 59 -0.52 14.07 20.48
CA GLY A 59 0.54 13.08 20.23
C GLY A 59 0.15 11.62 20.46
N GLU A 60 -1.03 11.35 21.02
CA GLU A 60 -1.53 10.00 21.28
C GLU A 60 -2.39 9.49 20.11
N VAL A 61 -2.28 8.20 19.75
CA VAL A 61 -3.10 7.56 18.73
C VAL A 61 -4.50 7.31 19.26
N ILE A 62 -5.49 8.02 18.73
CA ILE A 62 -6.91 7.90 19.11
C ILE A 62 -7.74 7.10 18.12
N ALA A 63 -7.27 6.96 16.88
CA ALA A 63 -7.89 6.08 15.89
C ALA A 63 -6.85 5.58 14.89
N ALA A 64 -7.11 4.41 14.29
CA ALA A 64 -6.26 3.81 13.27
C ALA A 64 -7.08 3.03 12.23
N ILE A 65 -6.58 3.01 10.99
CA ILE A 65 -7.07 2.17 9.89
C ILE A 65 -5.88 1.78 9.01
N CYS A 66 -5.91 0.57 8.45
CA CYS A 66 -4.90 0.14 7.48
C CYS A 66 -5.50 0.10 6.07
N LEU A 67 -4.70 0.53 5.12
CA LEU A 67 -4.96 0.45 3.69
C LEU A 67 -3.97 -0.56 3.07
N PHE A 68 -4.47 -1.67 2.55
CA PHE A 68 -3.69 -2.69 1.87
C PHE A 68 -3.97 -2.63 0.38
N GLY A 69 -3.00 -2.21 -0.40
CA GLY A 69 -3.13 -2.20 -1.84
C GLY A 69 -2.80 -3.55 -2.47
N ASP A 70 -3.27 -3.74 -3.67
CA ASP A 70 -2.92 -4.89 -4.49
C ASP A 70 -1.41 -5.15 -4.48
N SER A 71 -1.05 -6.40 -4.28
CA SER A 71 0.34 -6.82 -4.11
C SER A 71 0.49 -8.29 -4.53
N PRO A 72 1.74 -8.80 -4.67
CA PRO A 72 1.97 -10.24 -4.85
C PRO A 72 1.43 -11.11 -3.71
N TYR A 73 1.13 -10.53 -2.55
CA TYR A 73 0.50 -11.27 -1.44
C TYR A 73 -1.03 -11.31 -1.55
N HIS A 74 -1.59 -10.71 -2.61
CA HIS A 74 -3.02 -10.41 -2.72
C HIS A 74 -3.51 -9.48 -1.60
N LEU A 75 -4.81 -9.28 -1.46
CA LEU A 75 -5.38 -8.56 -0.33
C LEU A 75 -5.51 -9.50 0.88
N PRO A 76 -5.38 -9.02 2.12
CA PRO A 76 -5.56 -9.85 3.32
C PRO A 76 -6.87 -10.64 3.33
N LEU A 77 -7.96 -10.06 2.85
CA LEU A 77 -9.27 -10.72 2.78
C LEU A 77 -9.32 -11.87 1.78
N GLU A 78 -8.47 -11.88 0.74
CA GLU A 78 -8.41 -12.95 -0.28
C GLU A 78 -7.84 -14.27 0.28
N ALA A 79 -7.23 -14.24 1.47
CA ALA A 79 -6.91 -15.49 2.19
C ALA A 79 -8.17 -16.28 2.59
N ARG A 80 -9.34 -15.67 2.57
CA ARG A 80 -10.62 -16.25 3.02
C ARG A 80 -11.73 -16.17 1.99
N LEU A 81 -11.64 -15.24 1.06
CA LEU A 81 -12.68 -14.93 0.07
C LEU A 81 -12.08 -14.92 -1.34
N ASP A 82 -12.75 -15.59 -2.25
CA ASP A 82 -12.38 -15.55 -3.67
C ASP A 82 -12.98 -14.30 -4.32
N LEU A 83 -12.12 -13.35 -4.71
CA LEU A 83 -12.52 -12.15 -5.44
C LEU A 83 -12.34 -12.26 -6.95
N SER A 84 -11.96 -13.41 -7.50
CA SER A 84 -11.62 -13.56 -8.93
C SER A 84 -12.71 -13.06 -9.86
N ASN A 85 -13.97 -13.44 -9.61
CA ASN A 85 -15.11 -12.99 -10.40
C ASN A 85 -15.37 -11.48 -10.27
N PHE A 86 -15.19 -10.91 -9.09
CA PHE A 86 -15.33 -9.48 -8.86
C PHE A 86 -14.22 -8.71 -9.59
N ARG A 87 -12.99 -9.16 -9.45
CA ARG A 87 -11.83 -8.57 -10.14
C ARG A 87 -11.94 -8.62 -11.66
N ALA A 88 -12.47 -9.70 -12.23
CA ALA A 88 -12.65 -9.84 -13.67
C ALA A 88 -13.58 -8.77 -14.26
N ASN A 89 -14.49 -8.21 -13.45
CA ASN A 89 -15.43 -7.16 -13.84
C ASN A 89 -15.01 -5.75 -13.39
N LEU A 90 -13.89 -5.63 -12.67
CA LEU A 90 -13.38 -4.35 -12.21
C LEU A 90 -12.22 -3.91 -13.10
N GLU A 91 -12.38 -2.76 -13.73
CA GLU A 91 -11.24 -2.09 -14.39
C GLU A 91 -10.43 -1.33 -13.35
N GLY A 92 -9.21 -1.80 -13.06
CA GLY A 92 -8.28 -1.08 -12.20
C GLY A 92 -7.87 -1.84 -10.95
N ARG A 93 -7.25 -1.10 -10.02
CA ARG A 93 -6.61 -1.64 -8.82
C ARG A 93 -7.51 -1.54 -7.61
N LEU A 94 -7.49 -2.60 -6.81
CA LEU A 94 -8.19 -2.65 -5.53
C LEU A 94 -7.25 -2.32 -4.36
N ALA A 95 -7.85 -1.77 -3.32
CA ALA A 95 -7.27 -1.77 -2.00
C ALA A 95 -8.29 -2.29 -0.97
N GLU A 96 -7.80 -2.98 0.04
CA GLU A 96 -8.59 -3.34 1.21
C GLU A 96 -8.41 -2.29 2.30
N LEU A 97 -9.52 -1.78 2.81
CA LEU A 97 -9.55 -1.04 4.07
C LEU A 97 -9.80 -2.02 5.20
N SER A 98 -8.91 -2.05 6.16
CA SER A 98 -9.12 -2.82 7.39
C SER A 98 -10.30 -2.27 8.19
N LEU A 99 -10.71 -3.00 9.21
CA LEU A 99 -11.57 -2.42 10.22
C LEU A 99 -10.90 -1.19 10.83
N ALA A 100 -11.62 -0.06 10.89
CA ALA A 100 -11.16 1.10 11.64
C ALA A 100 -11.31 0.86 13.14
N ALA A 101 -10.28 1.21 13.89
CA ALA A 101 -10.26 1.09 15.34
C ALA A 101 -10.19 2.47 16.00
N PHE A 102 -10.89 2.64 17.12
CA PHE A 102 -10.99 3.90 17.85
C PHE A 102 -10.72 3.67 19.33
N HIS A 103 -10.05 4.62 19.96
CA HIS A 103 -10.00 4.63 21.42
C HIS A 103 -11.45 4.75 21.98
N SER A 104 -11.72 4.14 23.11
CA SER A 104 -13.07 4.05 23.72
C SER A 104 -13.78 5.40 23.79
N ASP A 105 -13.05 6.46 24.13
CA ASP A 105 -13.59 7.81 24.31
C ASP A 105 -14.04 8.45 22.98
N PHE A 106 -13.54 7.91 21.85
CA PHE A 106 -13.84 8.41 20.49
C PHE A 106 -14.66 7.42 19.65
N ALA A 107 -15.01 6.26 20.19
CA ALA A 107 -15.67 5.19 19.42
C ALA A 107 -17.03 5.60 18.83
N LYS A 108 -17.68 6.62 19.42
CA LYS A 108 -18.96 7.18 18.94
C LYS A 108 -18.83 8.49 18.19
N ASP A 109 -17.61 8.98 17.96
CA ASP A 109 -17.38 10.23 17.24
C ASP A 109 -17.50 10.00 15.72
N GLU A 110 -18.69 10.31 15.17
CA GLU A 110 -18.95 10.16 13.73
C GLU A 110 -18.07 11.07 12.87
N ASN A 111 -17.70 12.25 13.38
CA ASN A 111 -16.84 13.16 12.63
C ASN A 111 -15.42 12.63 12.52
N LEU A 112 -14.88 12.04 13.59
CA LEU A 112 -13.57 11.39 13.55
C LEU A 112 -13.60 10.18 12.61
N LYS A 113 -14.68 9.39 12.61
CA LYS A 113 -14.86 8.29 11.66
C LYS A 113 -14.83 8.79 10.21
N LEU A 114 -15.69 9.79 9.90
CA LEU A 114 -15.73 10.40 8.57
C LEU A 114 -14.38 10.96 8.14
N ALA A 115 -13.68 11.64 9.04
CA ALA A 115 -12.37 12.23 8.76
C ALA A 115 -11.29 11.17 8.47
N LEU A 116 -11.27 10.09 9.26
CA LEU A 116 -10.31 8.99 9.07
C LEU A 116 -10.54 8.29 7.72
N PHE A 117 -11.80 7.98 7.39
CA PHE A 117 -12.15 7.37 6.10
C PHE A 117 -11.94 8.34 4.93
N HIS A 118 -12.23 9.64 5.10
CA HIS A 118 -11.93 10.65 4.09
C HIS A 118 -10.43 10.69 3.76
N PHE A 119 -9.58 10.69 4.79
CA PHE A 119 -8.13 10.65 4.58
C PHE A 119 -7.72 9.37 3.83
N ALA A 120 -8.18 8.19 4.29
CA ALA A 120 -7.86 6.91 3.68
C ALA A 120 -8.29 6.85 2.21
N PHE A 121 -9.49 7.33 1.91
CA PHE A 121 -10.03 7.42 0.56
C PHE A 121 -9.20 8.37 -0.32
N CYS A 122 -8.96 9.60 0.13
CA CYS A 122 -8.18 10.58 -0.63
C CYS A 122 -6.75 10.08 -0.87
N PHE A 123 -6.13 9.49 0.16
CA PHE A 123 -4.80 8.91 0.04
C PHE A 123 -4.79 7.75 -0.95
N GLY A 124 -5.70 6.79 -0.80
CA GLY A 124 -5.78 5.63 -1.68
C GLY A 124 -6.11 6.00 -3.13
N ALA A 125 -7.12 6.87 -3.34
CA ALA A 125 -7.55 7.23 -4.68
C ALA A 125 -6.60 8.21 -5.39
N SER A 126 -6.12 9.25 -4.67
CA SER A 126 -5.37 10.34 -5.30
C SER A 126 -3.85 10.16 -5.26
N TYR A 127 -3.33 9.39 -4.31
CA TYR A 127 -1.90 9.14 -4.15
C TYR A 127 -1.49 7.74 -4.60
N CYS A 128 -2.29 6.73 -4.24
CA CYS A 128 -2.00 5.35 -4.61
C CYS A 128 -2.71 4.90 -5.88
N HIS A 129 -3.62 5.71 -6.44
CA HIS A 129 -4.40 5.41 -7.66
C HIS A 129 -5.16 4.09 -7.57
N TYR A 130 -5.78 3.80 -6.45
CA TYR A 130 -6.71 2.69 -6.35
C TYR A 130 -8.05 3.10 -6.95
N ASP A 131 -8.63 2.22 -7.78
CA ASP A 131 -9.91 2.44 -8.45
C ASP A 131 -11.10 2.01 -7.59
N GLY A 132 -10.84 1.20 -6.58
CA GLY A 132 -11.85 0.75 -5.64
C GLY A 132 -11.31 0.29 -4.30
N PHE A 133 -12.17 0.34 -3.30
CA PHE A 133 -11.88 -0.07 -1.94
C PHE A 133 -12.83 -1.17 -1.54
N VAL A 134 -12.30 -2.26 -1.01
CA VAL A 134 -13.08 -3.35 -0.41
C VAL A 134 -12.85 -3.40 1.09
N THR A 135 -13.84 -3.82 1.82
CA THR A 135 -13.73 -4.06 3.26
C THR A 135 -14.70 -5.16 3.69
N GLU A 136 -14.30 -5.94 4.66
CA GLU A 136 -15.19 -6.91 5.31
C GLU A 136 -15.62 -6.36 6.67
N ALA A 137 -16.93 -6.22 6.86
CA ALA A 137 -17.49 -5.67 8.09
C ALA A 137 -18.51 -6.64 8.73
N PRO A 138 -18.56 -6.73 10.08
CA PRO A 138 -19.69 -7.38 10.76
C PRO A 138 -21.00 -6.71 10.36
N LEU A 139 -22.11 -7.48 10.35
CA LEU A 139 -23.44 -6.97 9.98
C LEU A 139 -23.84 -5.69 10.72
N THR A 140 -23.45 -5.57 11.99
CA THR A 140 -23.73 -4.39 12.81
C THR A 140 -23.00 -3.13 12.34
N HIS A 141 -21.81 -3.26 11.76
CA HIS A 141 -20.99 -2.16 11.24
C HIS A 141 -21.23 -1.93 9.74
N ALA A 142 -21.62 -2.97 9.01
CA ALA A 142 -21.86 -2.88 7.57
C ALA A 142 -22.97 -1.86 7.25
N LYS A 143 -24.05 -1.85 8.03
CA LYS A 143 -25.11 -0.87 7.89
C LYS A 143 -24.60 0.56 8.07
N GLU A 144 -23.81 0.81 9.11
CA GLU A 144 -23.19 2.12 9.36
C GLU A 144 -22.28 2.52 8.19
N MET A 145 -21.47 1.59 7.67
CA MET A 145 -20.57 1.87 6.54
C MET A 145 -21.34 2.18 5.25
N MET A 146 -22.46 1.51 5.00
CA MET A 146 -23.30 1.80 3.84
C MET A 146 -24.00 3.16 3.97
N GLU A 147 -24.55 3.48 5.16
CA GLU A 147 -25.27 4.73 5.39
C GLU A 147 -24.33 5.94 5.51
N LEU A 148 -23.23 5.80 6.27
CA LEU A 148 -22.31 6.88 6.57
C LEU A 148 -21.27 7.09 5.46
N LEU A 149 -20.72 6.01 4.91
CA LEU A 149 -19.61 6.04 3.98
C LEU A 149 -19.98 5.63 2.56
N GLN A 150 -21.26 5.30 2.33
CA GLN A 150 -21.80 4.94 1.02
C GLN A 150 -21.11 3.74 0.34
N PHE A 151 -20.65 2.79 1.14
CA PHE A 151 -20.23 1.50 0.61
C PHE A 151 -21.43 0.73 0.07
N GLU A 152 -21.18 -0.10 -0.92
CA GLU A 152 -22.17 -0.97 -1.53
C GLU A 152 -21.86 -2.44 -1.19
N ARG A 153 -22.89 -3.24 -0.96
CA ARG A 153 -22.72 -4.68 -0.78
C ARG A 153 -22.42 -5.33 -2.12
N ILE A 154 -21.38 -6.17 -2.16
CA ILE A 154 -21.01 -6.86 -3.40
C ILE A 154 -21.26 -8.37 -3.37
N PHE A 155 -21.43 -8.98 -2.18
CA PHE A 155 -21.78 -10.39 -2.03
C PHE A 155 -22.83 -10.56 -0.94
N GLU A 156 -23.53 -11.71 -0.98
CA GLU A 156 -24.41 -12.10 0.12
C GLU A 156 -23.60 -12.31 1.41
N PRO A 157 -24.17 -11.92 2.57
CA PRO A 157 -23.48 -12.04 3.85
C PRO A 157 -23.01 -13.46 4.13
N MET A 158 -21.78 -13.61 4.56
CA MET A 158 -21.21 -14.89 5.00
C MET A 158 -20.70 -14.78 6.44
N ASN A 159 -21.03 -15.79 7.28
CA ASN A 159 -20.56 -15.87 8.67
C ASN A 159 -20.80 -14.57 9.47
N ASN A 160 -21.97 -13.96 9.35
CA ASN A 160 -22.34 -12.68 9.98
C ASN A 160 -21.48 -11.50 9.55
N ARG A 161 -20.90 -11.53 8.36
CA ARG A 161 -20.09 -10.46 7.77
C ARG A 161 -20.58 -10.15 6.38
N GLU A 162 -20.40 -8.91 6.00
CA GLU A 162 -20.67 -8.40 4.65
C GLU A 162 -19.37 -7.95 4.00
N LEU A 163 -19.24 -8.23 2.71
CA LEU A 163 -18.21 -7.66 1.88
C LEU A 163 -18.75 -6.43 1.18
N LEU A 164 -18.10 -5.32 1.40
CA LEU A 164 -18.51 -4.00 0.94
C LEU A 164 -17.48 -3.44 -0.03
N PHE A 165 -17.95 -2.67 -0.99
CA PHE A 165 -17.14 -2.01 -2.01
C PHE A 165 -17.47 -0.53 -2.09
N LEU A 166 -16.44 0.28 -2.34
CA LEU A 166 -16.55 1.70 -2.62
C LEU A 166 -15.76 2.03 -3.90
N ASN A 167 -16.45 2.56 -4.90
CA ASN A 167 -15.82 2.96 -6.15
C ASN A 167 -15.12 4.32 -5.99
N ALA A 168 -13.82 4.36 -6.25
CA ALA A 168 -13.03 5.58 -6.13
C ALA A 168 -13.36 6.63 -7.22
N ARG A 169 -13.78 6.18 -8.41
CA ARG A 169 -14.09 7.07 -9.57
C ARG A 169 -15.34 7.92 -9.34
N GLU A 170 -16.21 7.54 -8.41
CA GLU A 170 -17.43 8.27 -8.12
C GLU A 170 -17.23 9.53 -7.26
N GLY A 171 -15.99 9.83 -6.90
CA GLY A 171 -15.60 11.11 -6.30
C GLY A 171 -16.28 11.41 -4.95
N ARG A 172 -16.16 10.50 -3.99
CA ARG A 172 -16.81 10.65 -2.67
C ARG A 172 -16.18 11.79 -1.88
N ASP A 173 -16.94 12.84 -1.61
CA ASP A 173 -16.53 13.94 -0.73
C ASP A 173 -17.11 13.76 0.67
N PHE A 174 -16.37 13.01 1.51
CA PHE A 174 -16.75 12.86 2.92
C PHE A 174 -16.49 14.14 3.73
N ARG A 175 -15.59 15.00 3.26
CA ARG A 175 -15.18 16.21 3.99
C ARG A 175 -16.33 17.21 4.17
N SER A 176 -17.21 17.32 3.18
CA SER A 176 -18.38 18.22 3.26
C SER A 176 -19.35 17.84 4.39
N ARG A 177 -19.25 16.61 4.90
CA ARG A 177 -20.10 16.05 5.96
C ARG A 177 -19.47 16.13 7.36
N ILE A 178 -18.18 16.50 7.45
CA ILE A 178 -17.48 16.70 8.72
C ILE A 178 -17.88 18.06 9.28
N ASP A 179 -18.16 18.11 10.58
CA ASP A 179 -18.49 19.37 11.26
C ASP A 179 -17.31 20.36 11.13
N PRO A 180 -17.49 21.51 10.48
CA PRO A 180 -16.42 22.48 10.27
C PRO A 180 -15.91 23.13 11.55
N SER A 181 -16.63 23.01 12.68
CA SER A 181 -16.17 23.50 13.98
C SER A 181 -15.05 22.65 14.59
N LEU A 182 -14.86 21.42 14.09
CA LEU A 182 -13.78 20.55 14.53
C LEU A 182 -12.49 20.92 13.83
N VAL A 183 -11.47 21.22 14.62
CA VAL A 183 -10.13 21.51 14.11
C VAL A 183 -9.45 20.19 13.78
N MET A 184 -9.52 19.79 12.51
CA MET A 184 -8.84 18.61 11.99
C MET A 184 -7.79 19.01 10.97
N GLU A 185 -6.59 18.49 11.15
CA GLU A 185 -5.47 18.68 10.24
C GLU A 185 -5.17 17.38 9.50
N PHE A 186 -5.18 17.43 8.16
CA PHE A 186 -4.80 16.32 7.31
C PHE A 186 -3.37 16.52 6.81
N GLN A 187 -2.45 15.65 7.24
CA GLN A 187 -1.06 15.69 6.80
C GLN A 187 -0.82 14.63 5.73
N PHE A 188 -1.06 15.01 4.48
CA PHE A 188 -0.73 14.17 3.34
C PHE A 188 0.77 14.25 3.01
N PRO A 189 1.36 13.16 2.47
CA PRO A 189 2.72 13.18 1.96
C PRO A 189 2.91 14.27 0.89
N GLU A 190 4.14 14.77 0.73
CA GLU A 190 4.44 15.73 -0.33
C GLU A 190 4.05 15.19 -1.72
N LYS A 191 3.30 16.00 -2.48
CA LYS A 191 2.65 15.59 -3.76
C LYS A 191 3.59 15.53 -4.96
N LYS A 192 4.91 15.68 -4.80
CA LYS A 192 5.79 15.83 -5.96
C LYS A 192 5.93 14.58 -6.78
N PHE A 193 6.05 13.44 -6.11
CA PHE A 193 6.12 12.10 -6.71
C PHE A 193 5.51 11.07 -5.75
N PHE A 194 4.95 9.96 -6.29
CA PHE A 194 4.46 8.85 -5.48
C PHE A 194 5.60 7.91 -5.15
N LEU A 195 6.24 8.17 -4.05
CA LEU A 195 7.36 7.36 -3.59
C LEU A 195 6.92 6.47 -2.46
N VAL A 196 6.89 5.21 -2.75
CA VAL A 196 6.59 4.19 -1.76
C VAL A 196 7.60 4.18 -0.64
N ALA A 197 8.84 4.57 -0.90
CA ALA A 197 9.87 4.69 0.13
C ALA A 197 9.47 5.60 1.29
N HIS A 198 8.63 6.61 1.03
CA HIS A 198 8.12 7.51 2.06
C HIS A 198 6.92 6.98 2.84
N GLN A 199 6.35 5.87 2.38
CA GLN A 199 5.16 5.27 2.96
C GLN A 199 5.46 3.95 3.67
N SER A 200 6.59 3.33 3.33
CA SER A 200 7.04 2.13 4.00
C SER A 200 7.66 2.46 5.36
N MET A 201 7.57 1.50 6.25
CA MET A 201 8.26 1.59 7.55
C MET A 201 9.75 1.76 7.34
N GLU A 202 10.39 2.62 8.13
CA GLU A 202 11.85 2.67 8.19
C GLU A 202 12.44 1.31 8.56
N PRO A 203 13.67 1.00 8.12
CA PRO A 203 14.31 -0.30 8.40
C PRO A 203 14.29 -0.69 9.88
N ALA A 204 14.54 0.26 10.78
CA ALA A 204 14.53 0.03 12.22
C ALA A 204 13.13 -0.32 12.76
N VAL A 205 12.07 0.29 12.22
CA VAL A 205 10.68 -0.01 12.59
C VAL A 205 10.27 -1.37 12.03
N LEU A 206 10.65 -1.66 10.80
CA LEU A 206 10.42 -2.94 10.15
C LEU A 206 11.10 -4.09 10.93
N ASP A 207 12.38 -3.93 11.27
CA ASP A 207 13.12 -4.91 12.08
C ASP A 207 12.44 -5.12 13.44
N TYR A 208 12.12 -4.04 14.12
CA TYR A 208 11.46 -4.12 15.41
C TYR A 208 10.13 -4.88 15.35
N LEU A 209 9.24 -4.52 14.45
CA LEU A 209 7.91 -5.12 14.37
C LEU A 209 7.97 -6.58 13.89
N PHE A 210 8.74 -6.89 12.86
CA PHE A 210 8.67 -8.17 12.16
C PHE A 210 9.69 -9.21 12.64
N ASN A 211 10.85 -8.80 13.17
CA ASN A 211 11.86 -9.73 13.71
C ASN A 211 11.79 -9.83 15.23
N GLN A 212 11.71 -8.68 15.93
CA GLN A 212 11.84 -8.67 17.38
C GLN A 212 10.49 -8.89 18.06
N ARG A 213 9.44 -8.18 17.63
CA ARG A 213 8.15 -8.11 18.33
C ARG A 213 7.19 -9.24 17.95
N THR A 214 7.02 -9.52 16.68
CA THR A 214 6.07 -10.55 16.20
C THR A 214 6.76 -11.78 15.62
N ARG A 215 8.01 -11.69 15.22
CA ARG A 215 8.77 -12.75 14.54
C ARG A 215 8.13 -13.22 13.23
N LEU A 216 7.29 -12.39 12.60
CA LEU A 216 6.60 -12.72 11.36
C LEU A 216 7.54 -13.06 10.21
N PHE A 217 8.70 -12.42 10.14
CA PHE A 217 9.68 -12.74 9.10
C PHE A 217 10.24 -14.17 9.19
N ALA A 218 10.24 -14.78 10.38
CA ALA A 218 10.64 -16.16 10.55
C ALA A 218 9.60 -17.16 10.01
N SER A 219 8.33 -16.75 9.93
CA SER A 219 7.20 -17.59 9.46
C SER A 219 6.90 -17.44 7.98
N LEU A 220 7.56 -16.52 7.27
CA LEU A 220 7.35 -16.33 5.83
C LEU A 220 7.75 -17.59 5.05
N ASP A 221 6.97 -17.94 4.05
CA ASP A 221 7.35 -18.94 3.08
C ASP A 221 8.39 -18.40 2.06
N ASP A 222 8.89 -19.28 1.18
CA ASP A 222 9.94 -18.90 0.23
C ASP A 222 9.45 -17.92 -0.84
N PHE A 223 8.17 -17.98 -1.23
CA PHE A 223 7.56 -17.01 -2.14
C PHE A 223 7.48 -15.63 -1.49
N GLU A 224 6.92 -15.56 -0.30
CA GLU A 224 6.75 -14.34 0.47
C GLU A 224 8.10 -13.65 0.74
N LEU A 225 9.08 -14.44 1.18
CA LEU A 225 10.42 -13.92 1.42
C LEU A 225 11.08 -13.43 0.12
N ARG A 226 10.87 -14.13 -1.01
CA ARG A 226 11.36 -13.69 -2.31
C ARG A 226 10.78 -12.36 -2.74
N VAL A 227 9.45 -12.18 -2.56
CA VAL A 227 8.78 -10.91 -2.84
C VAL A 227 9.41 -9.78 -2.03
N LEU A 228 9.57 -9.95 -0.70
CA LEU A 228 10.19 -8.93 0.14
C LEU A 228 11.64 -8.65 -0.24
N LYS A 229 12.44 -9.69 -0.49
CA LYS A 229 13.82 -9.51 -0.95
C LYS A 229 13.91 -8.77 -2.28
N ASN A 230 12.99 -9.01 -3.19
CA ASN A 230 12.93 -8.29 -4.45
C ASN A 230 12.55 -6.80 -4.27
N ILE A 231 11.73 -6.49 -3.28
CA ILE A 231 11.33 -5.12 -2.97
C ILE A 231 12.43 -4.37 -2.21
N TYR A 232 13.03 -5.01 -1.21
CA TYR A 232 13.93 -4.41 -0.24
C TYR A 232 15.41 -4.78 -0.45
N ASP A 233 15.83 -4.99 -1.70
CA ASP A 233 17.21 -5.35 -2.04
C ASP A 233 18.14 -4.12 -2.07
N TYR A 234 18.05 -3.26 -1.06
CA TYR A 234 18.86 -2.05 -1.00
C TYR A 234 19.14 -1.61 0.44
N GLY A 235 20.32 -1.07 0.66
CA GLY A 235 20.72 -0.38 1.88
C GLY A 235 20.48 -1.20 3.16
N GLU A 236 19.93 -0.57 4.17
CA GLU A 236 19.68 -1.18 5.47
C GLU A 236 18.52 -2.17 5.46
N TYR A 237 17.56 -2.05 4.52
CA TYR A 237 16.45 -2.99 4.41
C TYR A 237 16.90 -4.41 4.13
N SER A 238 17.91 -4.58 3.30
CA SER A 238 18.44 -5.93 3.00
C SER A 238 19.00 -6.66 4.23
N ARG A 239 19.40 -5.92 5.26
CA ARG A 239 19.92 -6.47 6.54
C ARG A 239 18.81 -6.91 7.49
N VAL A 240 17.64 -6.32 7.35
CA VAL A 240 16.46 -6.63 8.19
C VAL A 240 15.79 -7.93 7.76
N LEU A 241 15.87 -8.27 6.48
CA LEU A 241 15.23 -9.46 5.93
C LEU A 241 15.97 -10.74 6.36
N PRO A 242 15.25 -11.87 6.56
CA PRO A 242 15.86 -13.15 6.91
C PRO A 242 16.96 -13.56 5.95
N SER A 243 18.09 -14.02 6.50
CA SER A 243 19.26 -14.47 5.72
C SER A 243 19.08 -15.83 5.04
N ARG A 244 17.85 -16.41 5.06
CA ARG A 244 17.59 -17.70 4.43
C ARG A 244 18.02 -17.64 2.96
N SER A 245 18.90 -18.59 2.57
CA SER A 245 19.35 -18.72 1.18
C SER A 245 18.17 -19.20 0.33
N LEU A 246 17.68 -18.32 -0.52
CA LEU A 246 16.76 -18.68 -1.61
C LEU A 246 17.64 -18.91 -2.84
N ALA A 247 17.28 -19.86 -3.68
CA ALA A 247 17.84 -19.98 -5.01
C ALA A 247 17.42 -18.76 -5.83
N MET A 248 18.20 -17.68 -5.73
CA MET A 248 17.97 -16.46 -6.49
C MET A 248 18.72 -16.58 -7.83
N PRO A 249 18.15 -16.09 -8.95
CA PRO A 249 18.94 -15.93 -10.16
C PRO A 249 20.16 -15.05 -9.87
N GLU A 250 21.30 -15.37 -10.51
CA GLU A 250 22.56 -14.63 -10.32
C GLU A 250 22.33 -13.13 -10.44
N LYS A 251 22.61 -12.39 -9.34
CA LYS A 251 22.52 -10.94 -9.33
C LYS A 251 23.70 -10.31 -10.03
N THR A 252 23.46 -9.62 -11.11
CA THR A 252 24.37 -8.57 -11.53
C THR A 252 24.21 -7.39 -10.56
N SER A 253 25.27 -7.00 -9.86
CA SER A 253 25.23 -5.84 -8.95
C SER A 253 24.71 -4.62 -9.71
N PRO A 254 23.68 -3.92 -9.21
CA PRO A 254 23.16 -2.75 -9.87
C PRO A 254 24.24 -1.65 -9.93
N ARG A 255 24.44 -1.05 -11.09
CA ARG A 255 25.39 0.06 -11.29
C ARG A 255 24.97 1.34 -10.57
N TYR A 256 23.67 1.47 -10.29
CA TYR A 256 23.05 2.65 -9.69
C TYR A 256 22.12 2.26 -8.54
N PRO A 257 21.98 3.13 -7.53
CA PRO A 257 21.02 2.91 -6.46
C PRO A 257 19.61 2.70 -7.03
N ARG A 258 18.87 1.80 -6.40
CA ARG A 258 17.48 1.51 -6.75
C ARG A 258 16.56 2.04 -5.66
N PHE A 259 15.51 2.71 -6.09
CA PHE A 259 14.55 3.37 -5.22
C PHE A 259 13.21 2.63 -5.34
N PRO A 260 12.66 2.12 -4.24
CA PRO A 260 11.35 1.48 -4.27
C PRO A 260 10.28 2.46 -4.67
N MET A 261 9.35 1.98 -5.48
CA MET A 261 8.18 2.74 -5.92
C MET A 261 6.95 1.85 -5.90
N ASN A 262 5.78 2.48 -5.81
CA ASN A 262 4.51 1.82 -6.01
C ASN A 262 3.66 2.67 -6.97
N CYS A 263 4.13 2.76 -8.21
CA CYS A 263 3.47 3.55 -9.22
C CYS A 263 2.79 2.63 -10.22
N GLU A 264 1.68 3.09 -10.74
CA GLU A 264 1.05 2.48 -11.88
C GLU A 264 1.73 2.88 -13.16
N GLY A 265 1.60 2.01 -14.13
CA GLY A 265 1.99 2.28 -15.49
C GLY A 265 1.29 1.34 -16.46
N TYR A 266 1.57 1.54 -17.72
CA TYR A 266 1.21 0.56 -18.74
C TYR A 266 2.32 0.39 -19.74
N LEU A 267 2.58 -0.87 -20.10
CA LEU A 267 3.43 -1.24 -21.22
C LEU A 267 2.61 -1.15 -22.50
N THR A 268 3.20 -0.55 -23.52
CA THR A 268 2.62 -0.55 -24.87
C THR A 268 3.57 -1.29 -25.79
N ASN A 269 3.11 -2.37 -26.40
CA ASN A 269 3.90 -3.12 -27.37
C ASN A 269 3.92 -2.43 -28.75
N ILE A 270 4.69 -2.98 -29.68
CA ILE A 270 4.79 -2.46 -31.06
C ILE A 270 3.48 -2.48 -31.84
N LYS A 271 2.49 -3.26 -31.41
CA LYS A 271 1.14 -3.32 -31.99
C LYS A 271 0.17 -2.32 -31.37
N GLY A 272 0.63 -1.51 -30.39
CA GLY A 272 -0.19 -0.53 -29.68
C GLY A 272 -1.08 -1.14 -28.59
N GLN A 273 -0.93 -2.43 -28.27
CA GLN A 273 -1.66 -3.07 -27.17
C GLN A 273 -1.05 -2.60 -25.85
N ARG A 274 -1.94 -2.30 -24.88
CA ARG A 274 -1.57 -1.80 -23.56
C ARG A 274 -1.83 -2.84 -22.50
N GLU A 275 -0.87 -2.98 -21.57
CA GLU A 275 -0.96 -3.86 -20.41
C GLU A 275 -0.65 -3.06 -19.16
N ASN A 276 -1.53 -3.13 -18.16
CA ASN A 276 -1.31 -2.45 -16.89
C ASN A 276 -0.18 -3.14 -16.12
N VAL A 277 0.70 -2.35 -15.57
CA VAL A 277 1.83 -2.82 -14.76
C VAL A 277 1.98 -1.96 -13.52
N GLN A 278 2.59 -2.54 -12.51
CA GLN A 278 2.99 -1.85 -11.30
C GLN A 278 4.51 -1.68 -11.29
N VAL A 279 5.01 -0.47 -11.18
CA VAL A 279 6.43 -0.19 -11.01
C VAL A 279 6.81 -0.36 -9.55
N LEU A 280 7.73 -1.28 -9.26
CA LEU A 280 8.13 -1.67 -7.91
C LEU A 280 9.39 -0.98 -7.44
N ASP A 281 10.34 -0.77 -8.31
CA ASP A 281 11.54 0.01 -8.06
C ASP A 281 12.10 0.63 -9.34
N VAL A 282 12.89 1.68 -9.18
CA VAL A 282 13.52 2.41 -10.27
C VAL A 282 14.97 2.75 -9.95
N SER A 283 15.77 2.90 -11.00
CA SER A 283 17.12 3.45 -10.96
C SER A 283 17.35 4.31 -12.21
N ARG A 284 18.52 4.91 -12.36
CA ARG A 284 18.84 5.70 -13.56
C ARG A 284 18.65 4.93 -14.88
N GLU A 285 19.02 3.66 -14.89
CA GLU A 285 19.07 2.85 -16.12
C GLU A 285 18.07 1.69 -16.15
N GLY A 286 17.30 1.49 -15.08
CA GLY A 286 16.39 0.35 -15.06
C GLY A 286 15.25 0.49 -14.07
N LEU A 287 14.28 -0.37 -14.23
CA LEU A 287 13.13 -0.47 -13.35
C LEU A 287 12.70 -1.92 -13.20
N LYS A 288 12.02 -2.20 -12.10
CA LYS A 288 11.36 -3.47 -11.85
C LYS A 288 9.86 -3.24 -11.87
N ILE A 289 9.17 -4.11 -12.56
CA ILE A 289 7.71 -4.06 -12.65
C ILE A 289 7.11 -5.38 -12.19
N ARG A 290 5.87 -5.30 -11.73
CA ARG A 290 4.95 -6.41 -11.68
C ARG A 290 4.07 -6.37 -12.93
N ALA A 291 3.96 -7.49 -13.62
CA ALA A 291 3.15 -7.64 -14.81
C ALA A 291 2.34 -8.93 -14.71
N PRO A 292 1.01 -8.85 -14.71
CA PRO A 292 0.13 -10.02 -14.56
C PRO A 292 0.08 -10.91 -15.80
N GLN A 293 0.62 -10.46 -16.94
CA GLN A 293 0.66 -11.22 -18.19
C GLN A 293 2.09 -11.51 -18.63
N ALA A 294 2.25 -12.53 -19.44
CA ALA A 294 3.55 -12.97 -19.93
C ALA A 294 4.24 -11.88 -20.76
N ILE A 295 5.30 -11.33 -20.21
CA ILE A 295 6.19 -10.39 -20.90
C ILE A 295 7.36 -11.19 -21.46
N GLU A 296 7.67 -10.97 -22.74
CA GLU A 296 8.74 -11.67 -23.41
C GLU A 296 10.11 -11.07 -23.06
N ARG A 297 11.04 -11.90 -22.60
CA ARG A 297 12.43 -11.50 -22.37
C ARG A 297 13.07 -11.04 -23.67
N GLY A 298 13.74 -9.90 -23.64
CA GLY A 298 14.38 -9.29 -24.81
C GLY A 298 13.46 -8.39 -25.62
N ALA A 299 12.15 -8.42 -25.40
CA ALA A 299 11.22 -7.51 -26.06
C ALA A 299 11.39 -6.07 -25.55
N SER A 300 11.07 -5.11 -26.40
CA SER A 300 11.09 -3.69 -26.08
C SER A 300 9.65 -3.14 -26.05
N TYR A 301 9.40 -2.32 -25.06
CA TYR A 301 8.10 -1.70 -24.81
C TYR A 301 8.25 -0.20 -24.61
N MET A 302 7.22 0.54 -24.98
CA MET A 302 7.01 1.89 -24.48
C MET A 302 6.28 1.75 -23.12
N LEU A 303 6.90 2.27 -22.07
CA LEU A 303 6.33 2.26 -20.73
C LEU A 303 5.92 3.68 -20.36
N THR A 304 4.67 3.85 -19.98
CA THR A 304 4.17 5.06 -19.34
C THR A 304 4.01 4.80 -17.85
N VAL A 305 4.66 5.62 -17.01
CA VAL A 305 4.59 5.51 -15.54
C VAL A 305 3.92 6.75 -14.98
N PHE A 306 2.95 6.57 -14.10
CA PHE A 306 2.31 7.66 -13.38
C PHE A 306 3.11 7.97 -12.10
N VAL A 307 3.83 9.06 -12.10
CA VAL A 307 4.80 9.42 -11.03
C VAL A 307 4.29 10.49 -10.07
N GLY A 308 3.04 10.88 -10.19
CA GLY A 308 2.42 11.88 -9.32
C GLY A 308 1.04 12.29 -9.81
N VAL A 309 0.35 13.14 -9.04
CA VAL A 309 -0.96 13.69 -9.45
C VAL A 309 -0.79 14.44 -10.78
N ASN A 310 -1.44 13.96 -11.83
CA ASN A 310 -1.35 14.50 -13.19
C ASN A 310 0.09 14.54 -13.76
N LYS A 311 1.00 13.73 -13.23
CA LYS A 311 2.36 13.59 -13.76
C LYS A 311 2.61 12.18 -14.25
N LYS A 312 3.05 12.08 -15.48
CA LYS A 312 3.51 10.83 -16.10
C LYS A 312 4.90 11.01 -16.69
N THR A 313 5.59 9.92 -16.87
CA THR A 313 6.83 9.83 -17.64
C THR A 313 6.73 8.72 -18.68
N GLU A 314 7.39 8.89 -19.80
CA GLU A 314 7.39 7.94 -20.90
C GLU A 314 8.81 7.44 -21.16
N LEU A 315 8.95 6.13 -21.22
CA LEU A 315 10.21 5.41 -21.34
C LEU A 315 10.15 4.42 -22.49
N ILE A 316 11.27 4.19 -23.14
CA ILE A 316 11.47 2.98 -23.95
C ILE A 316 12.38 2.07 -23.14
N ALA A 317 11.95 0.84 -22.87
CA ALA A 317 12.68 -0.11 -22.07
C ALA A 317 12.63 -1.50 -22.67
N SER A 318 13.70 -2.28 -22.44
CA SER A 318 13.82 -3.67 -22.87
C SER A 318 13.79 -4.61 -21.69
N VAL A 319 13.08 -5.72 -21.79
CA VAL A 319 12.99 -6.73 -20.72
C VAL A 319 14.28 -7.52 -20.64
N ILE A 320 14.95 -7.46 -19.48
CA ILE A 320 16.22 -8.18 -19.24
C ILE A 320 15.96 -9.56 -18.65
N TRP A 321 15.06 -9.61 -17.67
CA TRP A 321 14.69 -10.85 -16.99
C TRP A 321 13.20 -10.86 -16.65
N VAL A 322 12.66 -12.08 -16.51
CA VAL A 322 11.27 -12.33 -16.10
C VAL A 322 11.30 -13.38 -15.01
N ASP A 323 10.55 -13.17 -13.96
CA ASP A 323 10.22 -14.16 -12.92
C ASP A 323 8.71 -14.45 -13.04
N GLU A 324 8.38 -15.53 -13.71
CA GLU A 324 6.97 -15.91 -13.97
C GLU A 324 6.22 -16.28 -12.69
N VAL A 325 6.92 -16.81 -11.68
CA VAL A 325 6.31 -17.23 -10.41
C VAL A 325 5.91 -16.01 -9.57
N ALA A 326 6.78 -14.99 -9.57
CA ALA A 326 6.52 -13.76 -8.82
C ALA A 326 5.81 -12.70 -9.68
N GLU A 327 5.47 -13.01 -10.93
CA GLU A 327 4.89 -12.07 -11.91
C GLU A 327 5.71 -10.77 -12.05
N MET A 328 7.03 -10.88 -12.04
CA MET A 328 7.92 -9.73 -12.06
C MET A 328 8.83 -9.73 -13.27
N ALA A 329 9.19 -8.52 -13.72
CA ALA A 329 10.19 -8.34 -14.75
C ALA A 329 11.13 -7.18 -14.45
N GLY A 330 12.39 -7.33 -14.85
CA GLY A 330 13.36 -6.25 -14.84
C GLY A 330 13.54 -5.69 -16.24
N LEU A 331 13.50 -4.36 -16.33
CA LEU A 331 13.61 -3.63 -17.58
C LEU A 331 14.85 -2.72 -17.55
N ASP A 332 15.51 -2.64 -18.68
CA ASP A 332 16.63 -1.74 -18.95
C ASP A 332 16.12 -0.56 -19.79
N ILE A 333 16.32 0.66 -19.30
CA ILE A 333 15.84 1.88 -19.92
C ILE A 333 16.75 2.26 -21.08
N LYS A 334 16.18 2.35 -22.29
CA LYS A 334 16.91 2.74 -23.50
C LYS A 334 16.78 4.24 -23.78
N SER A 335 15.65 4.81 -23.48
CA SER A 335 15.40 6.25 -23.55
C SER A 335 14.29 6.67 -22.60
N HIS A 336 14.27 7.93 -22.23
CA HIS A 336 13.29 8.49 -21.31
C HIS A 336 13.07 9.99 -21.59
N ASP A 337 11.96 10.50 -21.08
CA ASP A 337 11.65 11.93 -21.13
C ASP A 337 12.31 12.70 -19.96
N ARG A 338 12.12 14.02 -19.95
CA ARG A 338 12.66 14.91 -18.91
C ARG A 338 12.06 14.62 -17.53
N SER A 339 10.81 14.19 -17.47
CA SER A 339 10.13 13.89 -16.20
C SER A 339 10.80 12.75 -15.45
N TRP A 340 11.35 11.76 -16.18
CA TRP A 340 12.15 10.70 -15.58
C TRP A 340 13.44 11.23 -14.94
N THR A 341 14.18 12.08 -15.65
CA THR A 341 15.39 12.69 -15.11
C THR A 341 15.11 13.45 -13.82
N GLU A 342 14.01 14.22 -13.79
CA GLU A 342 13.59 14.98 -12.62
C GLU A 342 13.22 14.06 -11.46
N LEU A 343 12.53 12.96 -11.74
CA LEU A 343 12.17 11.94 -10.75
C LEU A 343 13.42 11.31 -10.11
N ILE A 344 14.34 10.81 -10.93
CA ILE A 344 15.56 10.17 -10.44
C ILE A 344 16.43 11.16 -9.64
N ALA A 345 16.59 12.39 -10.13
CA ALA A 345 17.35 13.42 -9.39
C ALA A 345 16.70 13.74 -8.03
N TYR A 346 15.38 13.73 -7.94
CA TYR A 346 14.66 13.91 -6.68
C TYR A 346 14.93 12.75 -5.71
N LEU A 347 14.83 11.50 -6.20
CA LEU A 347 15.07 10.30 -5.41
C LEU A 347 16.51 10.24 -4.86
N GLU A 348 17.48 10.54 -5.70
CA GLU A 348 18.90 10.56 -5.32
C GLU A 348 19.20 11.63 -4.28
N LYS A 349 18.58 12.80 -4.39
CA LYS A 349 18.75 13.89 -3.42
C LYS A 349 18.17 13.53 -2.05
N ASP A 350 17.04 12.84 -2.03
CA ASP A 350 16.37 12.42 -0.80
C ASP A 350 17.16 11.30 -0.12
N PHE A 351 17.65 10.34 -0.92
CA PHE A 351 18.51 9.26 -0.44
C PHE A 351 19.81 9.77 0.22
N LEU A 352 20.44 10.80 -0.34
CA LEU A 352 21.65 11.41 0.22
C LEU A 352 21.40 12.24 1.49
N ARG A 353 20.14 12.56 1.82
CA ARG A 353 19.79 13.25 3.07
C ARG A 353 19.57 12.29 4.24
N VAL A 354 19.33 11.04 3.96
CA VAL A 354 19.02 9.97 4.94
C VAL A 354 20.24 9.04 5.14
N ALA A 355 21.23 9.07 4.26
CA ALA A 355 22.50 8.36 4.37
C ALA A 355 23.55 9.20 5.13
#